data_1b4fa9776bf5c55c0b87883ba0799630
#
_entry.id   1b4fa9776bf5c55c0b87883ba0799630
#
_cell.length_a   1.000
_cell.length_b   1.000
_cell.length_c   1.000
_cell.angle_alpha   90.00
_cell.angle_beta   90.00
_cell.angle_gamma   90.00
#
_symmetry.space_group_name_H-M   'P 1'
#
loop_
_entity.id
_entity.type
_entity.pdbx_description
1 polymer ?
#
loop_
_entity_poly.entity_id
_entity_poly.type
_entity_poly.pdbx_seq_one_letter_code
_entity_poly.pdbx_strand_id
1 'polypeptide(L)'
;MTKAAQVAFTKALAQELGPKGIRVNAVAPGPIWTPLIPATEWPEKLPKFGQDTPLERAGQPAELAAAYVLLASEDGSYISGAVLPVTGGKGL
;
A
#
# COMPACT_ATOMS: atom_id res chain seq x y z
N MET A 1 -3.62 -4.00 14.59
CA MET A 1 -4.71 -3.10 14.19
C MET A 1 -5.37 -3.64 12.92
N THR A 2 -6.70 -3.71 12.87
CA THR A 2 -7.42 -4.17 11.69
C THR A 2 -7.29 -3.16 10.53
N LYS A 3 -7.56 -3.62 9.31
CA LYS A 3 -7.55 -2.71 8.13
C LYS A 3 -8.56 -1.58 8.29
N ALA A 4 -9.78 -1.90 8.77
CA ALA A 4 -10.80 -0.88 8.99
C ALA A 4 -10.34 0.15 10.03
N ALA A 5 -9.69 -0.30 11.10
CA ALA A 5 -9.14 0.61 12.11
C ALA A 5 -8.02 1.48 11.56
N GLN A 6 -7.16 0.94 10.70
CA GLN A 6 -6.10 1.71 10.06
C GLN A 6 -6.67 2.80 9.14
N VAL A 7 -7.71 2.47 8.37
CA VAL A 7 -8.39 3.45 7.51
C VAL A 7 -9.00 4.56 8.34
N ALA A 8 -9.73 4.20 9.39
CA ALA A 8 -10.37 5.18 10.28
C ALA A 8 -9.33 6.06 10.97
N PHE A 9 -8.24 5.48 11.44
CA PHE A 9 -7.14 6.21 12.08
C PHE A 9 -6.49 7.21 11.11
N THR A 10 -6.21 6.76 9.88
CA THR A 10 -5.62 7.63 8.86
C THR A 10 -6.52 8.84 8.58
N LYS A 11 -7.81 8.61 8.39
CA LYS A 11 -8.75 9.68 8.09
C LYS A 11 -8.93 10.64 9.26
N ALA A 12 -9.04 10.11 10.48
CA ALA A 12 -9.19 10.95 11.67
C ALA A 12 -7.94 11.81 11.91
N LEU A 13 -6.77 11.20 11.78
CA LEU A 13 -5.50 11.90 11.98
C LEU A 13 -5.29 12.98 10.90
N ALA A 14 -5.69 12.69 9.66
CA ALA A 14 -5.61 13.66 8.57
C ALA A 14 -6.47 14.91 8.86
N GLN A 15 -7.66 14.72 9.42
CA GLN A 15 -8.51 15.83 9.79
C GLN A 15 -7.95 16.63 10.96
N GLU A 16 -7.39 15.95 11.94
CA GLU A 16 -6.83 16.62 13.11
C GLU A 16 -5.58 17.42 12.78
N LEU A 17 -4.70 16.89 11.94
CA LEU A 17 -3.41 17.51 11.63
C LEU A 17 -3.46 18.42 10.41
N GLY A 18 -4.54 18.35 9.61
CA GLY A 18 -4.70 19.20 8.42
C GLY A 18 -4.52 20.68 8.70
N PRO A 19 -5.17 21.24 9.74
CA PRO A 19 -5.00 22.67 10.05
C PRO A 19 -3.55 23.06 10.37
N LYS A 20 -2.70 22.11 10.72
CA LYS A 20 -1.28 22.36 10.98
C LYS A 20 -0.42 22.19 9.71
N GLY A 21 -1.05 21.97 8.55
CA GLY A 21 -0.33 21.78 7.30
C GLY A 21 0.31 20.40 7.17
N ILE A 22 -0.15 19.42 7.93
CA ILE A 22 0.39 18.06 7.89
C ILE A 22 -0.59 17.15 7.16
N ARG A 23 -0.09 16.46 6.13
CA ARG A 23 -0.87 15.46 5.40
C ARG A 23 -0.64 14.08 6.00
N VAL A 24 -1.68 13.28 6.04
CA VAL A 24 -1.61 11.91 6.56
C VAL A 24 -2.27 10.98 5.57
N ASN A 25 -1.51 10.05 5.05
CA ASN A 25 -1.98 9.05 4.09
C ASN A 25 -1.44 7.69 4.47
N ALA A 26 -2.00 6.66 3.87
CA ALA A 26 -1.54 5.30 4.05
C ALA A 26 -1.43 4.58 2.71
N VAL A 27 -0.56 3.59 2.64
CA VAL A 27 -0.43 2.69 1.50
C VAL A 27 -0.85 1.31 1.96
N ALA A 28 -1.70 0.66 1.18
CA ALA A 28 -2.17 -0.70 1.45
C ALA A 28 -1.60 -1.64 0.39
N PRO A 29 -0.47 -2.30 0.65
CA PRO A 29 0.15 -3.17 -0.34
C PRO A 29 -0.57 -4.51 -0.43
N GLY A 30 -0.60 -5.07 -1.64
CA GLY A 30 -0.96 -6.44 -1.90
C GLY A 30 0.27 -7.34 -1.96
N PRO A 31 0.24 -8.40 -2.78
CA PRO A 31 1.40 -9.30 -2.92
C PRO A 31 2.56 -8.58 -3.59
N ILE A 32 3.64 -8.36 -2.84
CA ILE A 32 4.85 -7.70 -3.32
C ILE A 32 6.01 -8.70 -3.19
N TRP A 33 6.75 -8.90 -4.27
CA TRP A 33 7.87 -9.81 -4.31
C TRP A 33 9.07 -9.19 -3.60
N THR A 34 9.42 -9.75 -2.44
CA THR A 34 10.58 -9.34 -1.65
C THR A 34 11.42 -10.56 -1.30
N PRO A 35 12.67 -10.39 -0.85
CA PRO A 35 13.48 -11.56 -0.42
C PRO A 35 12.84 -12.38 0.70
N LEU A 36 11.93 -11.80 1.46
CA LEU A 36 11.24 -12.50 2.54
C LEU A 36 10.30 -13.59 2.00
N ILE A 37 9.73 -13.42 0.81
CA ILE A 37 8.74 -14.34 0.25
C ILE A 37 9.36 -15.71 -0.03
N PRO A 38 10.50 -15.83 -0.73
CA PRO A 38 11.13 -17.15 -0.92
C PRO A 38 11.54 -17.83 0.39
N ALA A 39 11.83 -17.02 1.43
CA ALA A 39 12.25 -17.56 2.73
C ALA A 39 11.09 -18.10 3.56
N THR A 40 9.85 -17.64 3.31
CA THR A 40 8.68 -17.98 4.13
C THR A 40 7.65 -18.86 3.42
N GLU A 41 7.67 -18.94 2.08
CA GLU A 41 6.71 -19.72 1.31
C GLU A 41 7.29 -21.08 0.94
N TRP A 42 6.40 -22.07 0.78
CA TRP A 42 6.79 -23.36 0.25
C TRP A 42 7.25 -23.21 -1.20
N PRO A 43 8.31 -23.94 -1.63
CA PRO A 43 8.83 -23.82 -3.00
C PRO A 43 7.77 -23.96 -4.10
N GLU A 44 6.81 -24.85 -3.93
CA GLU A 44 5.75 -25.07 -4.92
C GLU A 44 4.79 -23.90 -5.04
N LYS A 45 4.75 -23.00 -4.05
CA LYS A 45 3.88 -21.81 -4.10
C LYS A 45 4.54 -20.59 -4.73
N LEU A 46 5.88 -20.60 -4.82
CA LEU A 46 6.62 -19.42 -5.31
C LEU A 46 6.24 -19.01 -6.73
N PRO A 47 6.11 -19.96 -7.70
CA PRO A 47 5.75 -19.56 -9.06
C PRO A 47 4.35 -18.97 -9.18
N LYS A 48 3.48 -19.24 -8.20
CA LYS A 48 2.09 -18.78 -8.21
C LYS A 48 1.85 -17.56 -7.34
N PHE A 49 2.91 -17.08 -6.68
CA PHE A 49 2.77 -15.93 -5.78
C PHE A 49 2.28 -14.70 -6.54
N GLY A 50 1.17 -14.13 -6.08
CA GLY A 50 0.58 -12.95 -6.70
C GLY A 50 -0.29 -13.21 -7.93
N GLN A 51 -0.36 -14.44 -8.44
CA GLN A 51 -1.16 -14.75 -9.62
C GLN A 51 -2.68 -14.71 -9.36
N ASP A 52 -3.09 -14.67 -8.11
CA ASP A 52 -4.49 -14.54 -7.72
C ASP A 52 -4.99 -13.09 -7.77
N THR A 53 -4.14 -12.14 -8.16
CA THR A 53 -4.56 -10.76 -8.37
C THR A 53 -5.15 -10.58 -9.77
N PRO A 54 -6.00 -9.55 -9.98
CA PRO A 54 -6.49 -9.24 -11.34
C PRO A 54 -5.38 -8.99 -12.36
N LEU A 55 -4.23 -8.44 -11.96
CA LEU A 55 -3.09 -8.27 -12.87
C LEU A 55 -2.27 -9.55 -13.02
N GLU A 56 -2.61 -10.60 -12.27
CA GLU A 56 -2.03 -11.95 -12.38
C GLU A 56 -0.52 -11.99 -12.13
N ARG A 57 -0.05 -11.09 -11.29
CA ARG A 57 1.36 -11.07 -10.89
C ARG A 57 1.55 -10.40 -9.54
N ALA A 58 2.66 -10.69 -8.88
CA ALA A 58 3.10 -9.91 -7.72
C ALA A 58 3.68 -8.59 -8.18
N GLY A 59 3.57 -7.56 -7.35
CA GLY A 59 4.24 -6.30 -7.60
C GLY A 59 5.71 -6.36 -7.22
N GLN A 60 6.49 -5.45 -7.79
CA GLN A 60 7.89 -5.27 -7.43
C GLN A 60 8.01 -4.16 -6.37
N PRO A 61 9.06 -4.20 -5.52
CA PRO A 61 9.26 -3.14 -4.52
C PRO A 61 9.29 -1.73 -5.11
N ALA A 62 9.86 -1.58 -6.31
CA ALA A 62 9.91 -0.28 -6.98
C ALA A 62 8.51 0.26 -7.31
N GLU A 63 7.56 -0.63 -7.61
CA GLU A 63 6.18 -0.23 -7.88
C GLU A 63 5.49 0.27 -6.61
N LEU A 64 5.83 -0.30 -5.47
CA LEU A 64 5.32 0.16 -4.19
C LEU A 64 5.97 1.47 -3.78
N ALA A 65 7.26 1.62 -4.00
CA ALA A 65 8.01 2.83 -3.66
C ALA A 65 7.45 4.06 -4.37
N ALA A 66 7.00 3.93 -5.62
CA ALA A 66 6.41 5.04 -6.37
C ALA A 66 5.19 5.64 -5.66
N ALA A 67 4.38 4.82 -5.00
CA ALA A 67 3.23 5.30 -4.24
C ALA A 67 3.66 6.18 -3.06
N TYR A 68 4.70 5.78 -2.34
CA TYR A 68 5.24 6.59 -1.24
C TYR A 68 5.83 7.89 -1.73
N VAL A 69 6.55 7.86 -2.85
CA VAL A 69 7.12 9.07 -3.43
C VAL A 69 6.03 10.06 -3.83
N LEU A 70 4.96 9.58 -4.46
CA LEU A 70 3.82 10.42 -4.80
C LEU A 70 3.24 11.10 -3.56
N LEU A 71 2.97 10.31 -2.52
CA LEU A 71 2.32 10.82 -1.31
C LEU A 71 3.21 11.76 -0.51
N ALA A 72 4.53 11.57 -0.57
CA ALA A 72 5.48 12.38 0.20
C ALA A 72 5.95 13.63 -0.56
N SER A 73 5.70 13.72 -1.87
CA SER A 73 6.22 14.80 -2.72
C SER A 73 5.20 15.92 -2.89
N GLU A 74 5.63 17.00 -3.55
CA GLU A 74 4.75 18.10 -3.91
C GLU A 74 3.62 17.69 -4.86
N ASP A 75 3.85 16.62 -5.64
CA ASP A 75 2.82 16.09 -6.53
C ASP A 75 1.61 15.56 -5.76
N GLY A 76 1.80 15.17 -4.51
CA GLY A 76 0.72 14.74 -3.62
C GLY A 76 0.24 15.83 -2.67
N SER A 77 0.53 17.10 -2.93
CA SER A 77 0.31 18.19 -1.97
C SER A 77 -1.14 18.39 -1.54
N TYR A 78 -2.10 17.95 -2.34
CA TYR A 78 -3.53 18.04 -1.99
C TYR A 78 -4.13 16.69 -1.60
N ILE A 79 -3.30 15.66 -1.47
CA ILE A 79 -3.74 14.32 -1.07
C ILE A 79 -3.56 14.16 0.43
N SER A 80 -4.66 14.00 1.15
CA SER A 80 -4.65 13.73 2.59
C SER A 80 -5.87 12.89 2.96
N GLY A 81 -5.71 12.01 3.93
CA GLY A 81 -6.76 11.10 4.37
C GLY A 81 -6.98 9.93 3.40
N ALA A 82 -6.08 9.70 2.48
CA ALA A 82 -6.20 8.64 1.49
C ALA A 82 -5.56 7.34 1.97
N VAL A 83 -6.16 6.23 1.55
CA VAL A 83 -5.55 4.91 1.64
C VAL A 83 -5.38 4.42 0.22
N LEU A 84 -4.14 4.36 -0.26
CA LEU A 84 -3.83 4.03 -1.65
C LEU A 84 -3.53 2.54 -1.77
N PRO A 85 -4.41 1.76 -2.43
CA PRO A 85 -4.13 0.34 -2.65
C PRO A 85 -3.11 0.16 -3.77
N VAL A 86 -2.09 -0.65 -3.50
CA VAL A 86 -1.08 -1.05 -4.48
C VAL A 86 -1.09 -2.57 -4.49
N THR A 87 -2.08 -3.15 -5.18
CA THR A 87 -2.52 -4.52 -4.94
C THR A 87 -2.65 -5.35 -6.22
N GLY A 88 -2.39 -4.77 -7.39
CA GLY A 88 -2.67 -5.45 -8.65
C GLY A 88 -4.16 -5.65 -8.90
N GLY A 89 -5.01 -4.87 -8.24
CA GLY A 89 -6.46 -4.94 -8.36
C GLY A 89 -7.14 -5.86 -7.34
N LYS A 90 -6.36 -6.52 -6.47
CA LYS A 90 -6.93 -7.37 -5.43
C LYS A 90 -7.66 -6.52 -4.40
N GLY A 91 -8.88 -6.92 -4.03
CA GLY A 91 -9.67 -6.20 -3.03
C GLY A 91 -9.00 -6.19 -1.65
N LEU A 92 -9.28 -5.15 -0.90
CA LEU A 92 -8.76 -4.98 0.46
C LEU A 92 -9.75 -5.43 1.53
#